data_fbd27688371dc20c1c3a7fca964ab956
#
_entry.id   fbd27688371dc20c1c3a7fca964ab956
#
_cell.length_a   1.000
_cell.length_b   1.000
_cell.length_c   1.000
_cell.angle_alpha   90.00
_cell.angle_beta   90.00
_cell.angle_gamma   90.00
#
_symmetry.space_group_name_H-M   'P 1'
#
loop_
_entity.id
_entity.type
_entity.pdbx_description
1 polymer ?
#
loop_
_entity_poly.entity_id
_entity_poly.type
_entity_poly.pdbx_seq_one_letter_code
_entity_poly.pdbx_strand_id
1 'polypeptide(L)'
;ESRVQRNGARKEARPRIIRERYSIPECQLLTNGSYTLFVTEDGDGFSKCGDIMLTRWRPDHIRGRNGVRLVVRNGSDAWDAARGAEAVFYPYRAEFNNARDGISCRMEICAAVGQNGEVRRITVKNTGTEEKHIELGAFFDVCLSSQAADTAHPSFNRLKVDAHMRDGALLFEKRGKAAGWLYGRLISKGQVNYCADRLKALGRLKTPEQAMMQPMLQTENAECPVLPYFGARSEVT
;
A
#
# COMPACT_ATOMS: atom_id res chain seq x y z
N GLU A 1 29.09 -28.64 -29.97
CA GLU A 1 28.11 -27.57 -29.65
C GLU A 1 26.70 -28.11 -29.83
N SER A 2 26.07 -28.56 -28.76
CA SER A 2 24.68 -29.04 -28.77
C SER A 2 23.73 -27.85 -28.48
N ARG A 3 23.05 -27.36 -29.50
CA ARG A 3 21.92 -26.44 -29.40
C ARG A 3 20.76 -27.16 -28.69
N VAL A 4 20.54 -26.83 -27.44
CA VAL A 4 19.29 -27.22 -26.74
C VAL A 4 18.15 -26.37 -27.33
N GLN A 5 17.36 -26.98 -28.21
CA GLN A 5 16.08 -26.42 -28.65
C GLN A 5 15.11 -26.48 -27.48
N ARG A 6 14.84 -25.32 -26.87
CA ARG A 6 13.71 -25.13 -25.92
C ARG A 6 12.41 -24.97 -26.71
N ASN A 7 11.85 -26.07 -27.21
CA ASN A 7 10.46 -26.14 -27.64
C ASN A 7 9.59 -26.39 -26.41
N GLY A 8 9.40 -25.39 -25.60
CA GLY A 8 8.36 -25.35 -24.56
C GLY A 8 7.33 -24.35 -24.97
N ALA A 9 6.15 -24.77 -25.41
CA ALA A 9 4.99 -23.90 -25.47
C ALA A 9 4.90 -23.17 -24.12
N ARG A 10 4.98 -21.83 -24.12
CA ARG A 10 4.71 -21.02 -22.93
C ARG A 10 3.29 -21.37 -22.52
N LYS A 11 3.11 -22.19 -21.48
CA LYS A 11 1.82 -22.33 -20.81
C LYS A 11 1.47 -20.92 -20.34
N GLU A 12 0.42 -20.34 -20.88
CA GLU A 12 -0.12 -19.10 -20.35
C GLU A 12 -0.38 -19.32 -18.86
N ALA A 13 0.29 -18.57 -18.03
CA ALA A 13 0.14 -18.69 -16.58
C ALA A 13 -1.28 -18.26 -16.24
N ARG A 14 -2.10 -19.21 -15.83
CA ARG A 14 -3.50 -18.95 -15.43
C ARG A 14 -3.51 -18.17 -14.11
N PRO A 15 -4.46 -17.23 -13.93
CA PRO A 15 -4.62 -16.55 -12.66
C PRO A 15 -5.00 -17.55 -11.56
N ARG A 16 -4.51 -17.31 -10.35
CA ARG A 16 -4.94 -18.04 -9.15
C ARG A 16 -6.04 -17.23 -8.47
N ILE A 17 -7.22 -17.83 -8.32
CA ILE A 17 -8.36 -17.23 -7.62
C ILE A 17 -8.39 -17.81 -6.21
N ILE A 18 -8.25 -16.95 -5.21
CA ILE A 18 -8.21 -17.31 -3.80
C ILE A 18 -9.60 -17.10 -3.22
N ARG A 19 -10.33 -18.18 -2.98
CA ARG A 19 -11.69 -18.17 -2.45
C ARG A 19 -11.76 -18.63 -0.99
N GLU A 20 -10.85 -19.51 -0.61
CA GLU A 20 -10.74 -20.05 0.73
C GLU A 20 -9.48 -19.52 1.39
N ARG A 21 -9.57 -19.21 2.67
CA ARG A 21 -8.46 -18.73 3.47
C ARG A 21 -7.98 -19.82 4.40
N TYR A 22 -6.69 -20.07 4.37
CA TYR A 22 -6.02 -21.05 5.20
C TYR A 22 -5.21 -20.36 6.31
N SER A 23 -4.72 -21.15 7.27
CA SER A 23 -3.84 -20.66 8.34
C SER A 23 -2.53 -20.05 7.82
N ILE A 24 -2.08 -20.51 6.65
CA ILE A 24 -0.96 -19.92 5.92
C ILE A 24 -1.55 -19.14 4.74
N PRO A 25 -1.38 -17.81 4.70
CA PRO A 25 -1.97 -17.00 3.66
C PRO A 25 -1.33 -17.25 2.30
N GLU A 26 -2.15 -17.30 1.26
CA GLU A 26 -1.69 -17.26 -0.12
C GLU A 26 -1.04 -15.90 -0.44
N CYS A 27 0.00 -15.91 -1.24
CA CYS A 27 0.73 -14.70 -1.56
C CYS A 27 1.17 -14.63 -3.02
N GLN A 28 1.50 -13.41 -3.45
CA GLN A 28 2.06 -13.11 -4.77
C GLN A 28 3.28 -12.22 -4.65
N LEU A 29 4.32 -12.55 -5.42
CA LEU A 29 5.48 -11.70 -5.60
C LEU A 29 5.41 -11.05 -6.99
N LEU A 30 5.38 -9.72 -7.02
CA LEU A 30 5.39 -8.92 -8.23
C LEU A 30 6.72 -8.17 -8.31
N THR A 31 7.44 -8.30 -9.41
CA THR A 31 8.75 -7.68 -9.56
C THR A 31 9.03 -7.26 -11.00
N ASN A 32 9.83 -6.22 -11.16
CA ASN A 32 10.39 -5.80 -12.44
C ASN A 32 11.91 -6.00 -12.52
N GLY A 33 12.48 -6.74 -11.55
CA GLY A 33 13.92 -7.01 -11.44
C GLY A 33 14.61 -6.17 -10.35
N SER A 34 14.37 -4.88 -10.26
CA SER A 34 14.94 -4.00 -9.23
C SER A 34 13.96 -3.65 -8.13
N TYR A 35 12.68 -3.56 -8.45
CA TYR A 35 11.58 -3.34 -7.51
C TYR A 35 10.86 -4.63 -7.22
N THR A 36 10.55 -4.88 -5.96
CA THR A 36 9.83 -6.08 -5.51
C THR A 36 8.69 -5.69 -4.59
N LEU A 37 7.52 -6.20 -4.90
CA LEU A 37 6.30 -6.08 -4.11
C LEU A 37 5.85 -7.48 -3.70
N PHE A 38 5.74 -7.74 -2.42
CA PHE A 38 5.13 -8.92 -1.84
C PHE A 38 3.74 -8.56 -1.33
N VAL A 39 2.73 -9.35 -1.68
CA VAL A 39 1.36 -9.13 -1.23
C VAL A 39 0.68 -10.44 -0.90
N THR A 40 -0.05 -10.49 0.21
CA THR A 40 -0.89 -11.63 0.62
C THR A 40 -2.32 -11.46 0.14
N GLU A 41 -3.13 -12.49 0.28
CA GLU A 41 -4.57 -12.50 -0.04
C GLU A 41 -5.40 -11.48 0.75
N ASP A 42 -4.89 -10.97 1.87
CA ASP A 42 -5.50 -9.89 2.67
C ASP A 42 -4.87 -8.52 2.40
N GLY A 43 -3.99 -8.42 1.39
CA GLY A 43 -3.32 -7.18 1.00
C GLY A 43 -2.18 -6.76 1.93
N ASP A 44 -1.82 -7.58 2.94
CA ASP A 44 -0.62 -7.38 3.74
C ASP A 44 0.62 -7.61 2.88
N GLY A 45 1.71 -6.95 3.21
CA GLY A 45 2.93 -7.14 2.43
C GLY A 45 3.97 -6.06 2.63
N PHE A 46 4.90 -6.01 1.70
CA PHE A 46 5.95 -5.00 1.67
C PHE A 46 6.36 -4.64 0.24
N SER A 47 6.97 -3.48 0.12
CA SER A 47 7.61 -3.02 -1.10
C SER A 47 9.07 -2.71 -0.82
N LYS A 48 9.97 -3.14 -1.71
CA LYS A 48 11.41 -2.87 -1.62
C LYS A 48 12.04 -2.58 -2.99
N CYS A 49 13.13 -1.83 -2.96
CA CYS A 49 14.00 -1.60 -4.12
C CYS A 49 15.40 -2.10 -3.76
N GLY A 50 15.89 -3.13 -4.47
CA GLY A 50 17.07 -3.87 -4.04
C GLY A 50 16.94 -4.36 -2.60
N ASP A 51 17.86 -3.96 -1.73
CA ASP A 51 17.85 -4.32 -0.31
C ASP A 51 17.12 -3.32 0.59
N ILE A 52 16.65 -2.20 0.03
CA ILE A 52 15.99 -1.14 0.79
C ILE A 52 14.48 -1.37 0.83
N MET A 53 13.97 -1.60 2.03
CA MET A 53 12.53 -1.64 2.30
C MET A 53 11.96 -0.22 2.18
N LEU A 54 10.94 -0.06 1.34
CA LEU A 54 10.22 1.21 1.18
C LEU A 54 9.08 1.30 2.18
N THR A 55 8.33 0.21 2.32
CA THR A 55 7.32 0.06 3.36
C THR A 55 7.83 -0.85 4.47
N ARG A 56 7.41 -0.56 5.72
CA ARG A 56 7.86 -1.37 6.86
C ARG A 56 7.18 -2.73 6.86
N TRP A 57 7.99 -3.77 7.06
CA TRP A 57 7.54 -5.14 7.22
C TRP A 57 7.83 -5.67 8.62
N ARG A 58 6.78 -6.05 9.33
CA ARG A 58 6.86 -6.75 10.61
C ARG A 58 5.87 -7.88 10.59
N PRO A 59 6.31 -9.08 10.26
CA PRO A 59 5.43 -10.25 10.26
C PRO A 59 4.88 -10.47 11.66
N ASP A 60 3.62 -10.18 11.83
CA ASP A 60 2.86 -10.42 13.04
C ASP A 60 1.57 -11.11 12.62
N HIS A 61 1.50 -12.41 12.84
CA HIS A 61 0.36 -13.24 12.45
C HIS A 61 -0.94 -12.88 13.19
N ILE A 62 -0.85 -12.14 14.29
CA ILE A 62 -2.00 -11.73 15.09
C ILE A 62 -2.49 -10.34 14.65
N ARG A 63 -1.58 -9.42 14.41
CA ARG A 63 -1.91 -8.01 14.10
C ARG A 63 -1.92 -7.70 12.62
N GLY A 64 -1.26 -8.52 11.79
CA GLY A 64 -1.14 -8.50 10.33
C GLY A 64 -1.64 -7.23 9.64
N ARG A 65 -0.83 -6.15 9.58
CA ARG A 65 -1.22 -4.89 8.94
C ARG A 65 0.02 -4.17 8.43
N ASN A 66 0.70 -4.84 7.52
CA ASN A 66 1.90 -4.31 6.90
C ASN A 66 1.61 -3.91 5.44
N GLY A 67 2.49 -3.07 4.91
CA GLY A 67 2.38 -2.62 3.53
C GLY A 67 1.39 -1.47 3.35
N VAL A 68 1.00 -1.24 2.11
CA VAL A 68 0.10 -0.15 1.72
C VAL A 68 -1.34 -0.61 1.89
N ARG A 69 -2.10 0.15 2.67
CA ARG A 69 -3.54 -0.07 2.92
C ARG A 69 -4.35 0.95 2.15
N LEU A 70 -5.30 0.50 1.35
CA LEU A 70 -6.31 1.35 0.73
C LEU A 70 -7.63 1.13 1.45
N VAL A 71 -8.19 2.20 1.97
CA VAL A 71 -9.42 2.17 2.78
C VAL A 71 -10.50 2.97 2.08
N VAL A 72 -11.68 2.40 2.03
CA VAL A 72 -12.90 3.04 1.53
C VAL A 72 -13.77 3.38 2.74
N ARG A 73 -14.30 4.60 2.77
CA ARG A 73 -15.31 5.03 3.75
C ARG A 73 -16.59 5.40 3.05
N ASN A 74 -17.71 4.92 3.57
CA ASN A 74 -19.06 5.30 3.17
C ASN A 74 -19.85 5.66 4.44
N GLY A 75 -20.05 6.95 4.67
CA GLY A 75 -20.73 7.44 5.87
C GLY A 75 -20.05 7.01 7.16
N SER A 76 -20.71 6.19 7.97
CA SER A 76 -20.23 5.66 9.26
C SER A 76 -19.47 4.33 9.14
N ASP A 77 -19.28 3.79 7.95
CA ASP A 77 -18.56 2.54 7.72
C ASP A 77 -17.24 2.78 6.96
N ALA A 78 -16.18 2.08 7.36
CA ALA A 78 -14.90 2.13 6.69
C ALA A 78 -14.28 0.72 6.66
N TRP A 79 -13.74 0.33 5.50
CA TRP A 79 -13.14 -0.98 5.31
C TRP A 79 -11.90 -0.93 4.43
N ASP A 80 -11.00 -1.86 4.64
CA ASP A 80 -9.85 -2.07 3.78
C ASP A 80 -10.25 -2.74 2.46
N ALA A 81 -9.76 -2.21 1.34
CA ALA A 81 -10.13 -2.67 0.01
C ALA A 81 -9.69 -4.12 -0.30
N ALA A 82 -8.62 -4.60 0.34
CA ALA A 82 -8.10 -5.95 0.13
C ALA A 82 -8.60 -6.96 1.17
N ARG A 83 -8.77 -6.51 2.41
CA ARG A 83 -9.06 -7.43 3.51
C ARG A 83 -10.43 -8.06 3.37
N GLY A 84 -10.47 -9.39 3.37
CA GLY A 84 -11.71 -10.14 3.18
C GLY A 84 -12.26 -10.10 1.76
N ALA A 85 -11.55 -9.49 0.80
CA ALA A 85 -11.89 -9.47 -0.61
C ALA A 85 -11.62 -10.83 -1.28
N GLU A 86 -12.25 -11.11 -2.41
CA GLU A 86 -11.78 -12.16 -3.32
C GLU A 86 -10.46 -11.71 -3.93
N ALA A 87 -9.38 -12.46 -3.72
CA ALA A 87 -8.07 -12.15 -4.28
C ALA A 87 -7.83 -12.97 -5.57
N VAL A 88 -7.31 -12.31 -6.61
CA VAL A 88 -6.93 -12.95 -7.86
C VAL A 88 -5.47 -12.58 -8.19
N PHE A 89 -4.60 -13.57 -8.23
CA PHE A 89 -3.19 -13.39 -8.49
C PHE A 89 -2.84 -13.74 -9.93
N TYR A 90 -2.47 -12.73 -10.71
CA TYR A 90 -1.91 -12.86 -12.05
C TYR A 90 -0.38 -12.81 -12.00
N PRO A 91 0.34 -13.27 -13.01
CA PRO A 91 1.80 -13.20 -13.03
C PRO A 91 2.37 -11.78 -12.88
N TYR A 92 1.62 -10.76 -13.26
CA TYR A 92 2.06 -9.36 -13.34
C TYR A 92 1.25 -8.39 -12.49
N ARG A 93 0.17 -8.85 -11.85
CA ARG A 93 -0.68 -8.03 -10.96
C ARG A 93 -1.38 -8.87 -9.91
N ALA A 94 -1.76 -8.23 -8.83
CA ALA A 94 -2.74 -8.74 -7.85
C ALA A 94 -4.01 -7.93 -7.94
N GLU A 95 -5.16 -8.57 -7.72
CA GLU A 95 -6.48 -7.98 -7.83
C GLU A 95 -7.32 -8.40 -6.62
N PHE A 96 -8.08 -7.46 -6.05
CA PHE A 96 -8.94 -7.67 -4.90
C PHE A 96 -10.32 -7.11 -5.20
N ASN A 97 -11.34 -7.95 -5.06
CA ASN A 97 -12.71 -7.60 -5.37
C ASN A 97 -13.59 -7.78 -4.15
N ASN A 98 -14.29 -6.74 -3.75
CA ASN A 98 -15.30 -6.82 -2.72
C ASN A 98 -16.52 -5.96 -3.04
N ALA A 99 -17.61 -6.22 -2.33
CA ALA A 99 -18.81 -5.40 -2.38
C ALA A 99 -19.37 -5.24 -0.97
N ARG A 100 -19.71 -4.00 -0.59
CA ARG A 100 -20.24 -3.69 0.73
C ARG A 100 -21.19 -2.51 0.64
N ASP A 101 -22.35 -2.63 1.26
CA ASP A 101 -23.36 -1.57 1.36
C ASP A 101 -23.67 -0.88 0.01
N GLY A 102 -23.90 -1.67 -1.05
CA GLY A 102 -24.19 -1.17 -2.39
C GLY A 102 -23.00 -0.48 -3.09
N ILE A 103 -21.79 -0.65 -2.57
CA ILE A 103 -20.54 -0.21 -3.17
C ILE A 103 -19.77 -1.44 -3.63
N SER A 104 -19.44 -1.50 -4.92
CA SER A 104 -18.46 -2.45 -5.46
C SER A 104 -17.08 -1.81 -5.50
N CYS A 105 -16.09 -2.51 -5.00
CA CYS A 105 -14.72 -2.05 -4.93
C CYS A 105 -13.79 -3.07 -5.57
N ARG A 106 -12.97 -2.62 -6.53
CA ARG A 106 -11.90 -3.40 -7.16
C ARG A 106 -10.58 -2.67 -6.99
N MET A 107 -9.61 -3.33 -6.38
CA MET A 107 -8.24 -2.85 -6.25
C MET A 107 -7.31 -3.70 -7.11
N GLU A 108 -6.44 -3.06 -7.89
CA GLU A 108 -5.41 -3.68 -8.70
C GLU A 108 -4.04 -3.15 -8.28
N ILE A 109 -3.07 -4.05 -8.19
CA ILE A 109 -1.70 -3.74 -7.75
C ILE A 109 -0.73 -4.30 -8.78
N CYS A 110 0.23 -3.50 -9.23
CA CYS A 110 1.33 -3.95 -10.10
C CYS A 110 2.63 -3.20 -9.81
N ALA A 111 3.76 -3.86 -10.07
CA ALA A 111 5.05 -3.18 -10.13
C ALA A 111 5.13 -2.38 -11.45
N ALA A 112 5.67 -1.18 -11.39
CA ALA A 112 5.83 -0.32 -12.56
C ALA A 112 6.88 -0.89 -13.52
N VAL A 113 6.61 -0.83 -14.82
CA VAL A 113 7.56 -1.30 -15.84
C VAL A 113 8.66 -0.26 -16.03
N GLY A 114 9.92 -0.68 -15.92
CA GLY A 114 11.09 0.18 -16.15
C GLY A 114 11.33 1.27 -15.09
N GLN A 115 10.61 1.24 -13.96
CA GLN A 115 10.77 2.20 -12.87
C GLN A 115 10.70 1.50 -11.51
N ASN A 116 11.42 2.05 -10.52
CA ASN A 116 11.40 1.53 -9.15
C ASN A 116 10.15 2.02 -8.40
N GLY A 117 9.03 1.40 -8.66
CA GLY A 117 7.76 1.81 -8.07
C GLY A 117 6.64 0.80 -8.28
N GLU A 118 5.49 1.12 -7.70
CA GLU A 118 4.25 0.37 -7.83
C GLU A 118 3.07 1.30 -8.10
N VAL A 119 2.06 0.77 -8.74
CA VAL A 119 0.77 1.43 -8.92
C VAL A 119 -0.30 0.59 -8.27
N ARG A 120 -1.13 1.25 -7.47
CA ARG A 120 -2.36 0.68 -6.90
C ARG A 120 -3.54 1.47 -7.41
N ARG A 121 -4.39 0.83 -8.17
CA ARG A 121 -5.62 1.44 -8.70
C ARG A 121 -6.81 0.88 -7.93
N ILE A 122 -7.63 1.78 -7.40
CA ILE A 122 -8.90 1.44 -6.80
C ILE A 122 -10.02 1.96 -7.68
N THR A 123 -10.97 1.10 -8.01
CA THR A 123 -12.19 1.46 -8.75
C THR A 123 -13.37 1.21 -7.81
N VAL A 124 -14.09 2.27 -7.52
CA VAL A 124 -15.30 2.22 -6.68
C VAL A 124 -16.50 2.50 -7.57
N LYS A 125 -17.52 1.66 -7.46
CA LYS A 125 -18.76 1.80 -8.20
C LYS A 125 -19.95 1.73 -7.25
N ASN A 126 -20.79 2.75 -7.28
CA ASN A 126 -22.10 2.69 -6.65
C ASN A 126 -22.99 1.73 -7.45
N THR A 127 -23.46 0.67 -6.85
CA THR A 127 -24.36 -0.34 -7.43
C THR A 127 -25.81 -0.19 -6.93
N GLY A 128 -26.03 0.76 -6.02
CA GLY A 128 -27.35 1.14 -5.53
C GLY A 128 -27.99 2.28 -6.35
N THR A 129 -29.15 2.73 -5.93
CA THR A 129 -29.92 3.81 -6.55
C THR A 129 -29.70 5.18 -5.88
N GLU A 130 -29.20 5.18 -4.64
CA GLU A 130 -28.98 6.40 -3.87
C GLU A 130 -27.57 6.95 -4.10
N GLU A 131 -27.45 8.26 -4.10
CA GLU A 131 -26.15 8.95 -4.14
C GLU A 131 -25.33 8.64 -2.88
N LYS A 132 -24.01 8.39 -3.03
CA LYS A 132 -23.12 8.05 -1.95
C LYS A 132 -21.87 8.92 -1.97
N HIS A 133 -21.51 9.44 -0.81
CA HIS A 133 -20.28 10.20 -0.59
C HIS A 133 -19.18 9.25 -0.10
N ILE A 134 -18.20 9.00 -0.94
CA ILE A 134 -17.11 8.07 -0.68
C ILE A 134 -15.84 8.83 -0.36
N GLU A 135 -15.16 8.41 0.68
CA GLU A 135 -13.82 8.87 0.99
C GLU A 135 -12.81 7.73 0.78
N LEU A 136 -11.71 8.02 0.12
CA LEU A 136 -10.61 7.08 -0.12
C LEU A 136 -9.41 7.47 0.72
N GLY A 137 -8.80 6.49 1.38
CA GLY A 137 -7.57 6.66 2.15
C GLY A 137 -6.48 5.71 1.70
N ALA A 138 -5.23 6.19 1.66
CA ALA A 138 -4.05 5.39 1.41
C ALA A 138 -3.07 5.56 2.57
N PHE A 139 -2.58 4.46 3.15
CA PHE A 139 -1.80 4.48 4.38
C PHE A 139 -0.68 3.43 4.37
N PHE A 140 0.51 3.82 4.79
CA PHE A 140 1.61 2.87 5.06
C PHE A 140 2.72 3.45 5.93
N ASP A 141 3.42 2.60 6.68
CA ASP A 141 4.64 2.94 7.42
C ASP A 141 5.84 3.02 6.45
N VAL A 142 6.54 4.15 6.45
CA VAL A 142 7.75 4.36 5.65
C VAL A 142 8.95 3.76 6.37
N CYS A 143 9.84 3.07 5.63
CA CYS A 143 11.03 2.42 6.18
C CYS A 143 12.35 3.05 5.69
N LEU A 144 12.65 3.01 4.40
CA LEU A 144 13.88 3.49 3.77
C LEU A 144 15.16 2.90 4.38
N SER A 145 15.12 1.64 4.77
CA SER A 145 16.24 0.90 5.39
C SER A 145 16.25 -0.54 4.92
N SER A 146 17.39 -1.24 5.11
CA SER A 146 17.37 -2.69 5.01
C SER A 146 16.49 -3.29 6.11
N GLN A 147 15.90 -4.46 5.85
CA GLN A 147 15.08 -5.18 6.84
C GLN A 147 15.86 -5.45 8.14
N ALA A 148 17.12 -5.85 8.02
CA ALA A 148 17.97 -6.12 9.17
C ALA A 148 18.19 -4.88 10.05
N ALA A 149 18.48 -3.72 9.43
CA ALA A 149 18.67 -2.47 10.15
C ALA A 149 17.38 -1.98 10.83
N ASP A 150 16.22 -2.13 10.15
CA ASP A 150 14.93 -1.74 10.75
C ASP A 150 14.52 -2.66 11.90
N THR A 151 14.85 -3.95 11.81
CA THR A 151 14.60 -4.91 12.89
C THR A 151 15.49 -4.64 14.10
N ALA A 152 16.79 -4.37 13.89
CA ALA A 152 17.74 -4.14 14.96
C ALA A 152 17.51 -2.80 15.70
N HIS A 153 17.24 -1.71 14.95
CA HIS A 153 17.15 -0.36 15.49
C HIS A 153 15.99 0.45 14.88
N PRO A 154 14.72 0.05 15.09
CA PRO A 154 13.58 0.65 14.40
C PRO A 154 13.38 2.13 14.70
N SER A 155 13.57 2.55 15.95
CA SER A 155 13.41 3.96 16.37
C SER A 155 14.47 4.85 15.74
N PHE A 156 15.72 4.38 15.74
CA PHE A 156 16.84 5.13 15.15
C PHE A 156 16.67 5.32 13.64
N ASN A 157 16.18 4.29 12.93
CA ASN A 157 15.92 4.39 11.51
C ASN A 157 14.77 5.38 11.17
N ARG A 158 13.75 5.43 12.01
CA ARG A 158 12.64 6.39 11.87
C ARG A 158 13.09 7.84 11.97
N LEU A 159 13.92 8.16 12.97
CA LEU A 159 14.42 9.50 13.21
C LEU A 159 15.31 10.06 12.08
N LYS A 160 15.70 9.23 11.14
CA LYS A 160 16.54 9.63 9.99
C LYS A 160 15.71 9.93 8.73
N VAL A 161 14.42 9.85 8.77
CA VAL A 161 13.54 10.09 7.60
C VAL A 161 12.88 11.44 7.75
N ASP A 162 13.15 12.31 6.80
CA ASP A 162 12.48 13.59 6.62
C ASP A 162 11.32 13.45 5.64
N ALA A 163 10.35 14.33 5.70
CA ALA A 163 9.20 14.32 4.80
C ALA A 163 8.88 15.74 4.33
N HIS A 164 8.62 15.87 3.04
CA HIS A 164 8.34 17.14 2.38
C HIS A 164 7.15 17.01 1.43
N MET A 165 6.35 18.07 1.33
CA MET A 165 5.38 18.19 0.25
C MET A 165 6.10 18.65 -1.03
N ARG A 166 5.93 17.89 -2.12
CA ARG A 166 6.50 18.22 -3.42
C ARG A 166 5.54 17.83 -4.53
N ASP A 167 5.20 18.77 -5.41
CA ASP A 167 4.38 18.55 -6.60
C ASP A 167 3.05 17.81 -6.33
N GLY A 168 2.39 18.13 -5.20
CA GLY A 168 1.14 17.49 -4.80
C GLY A 168 1.28 16.05 -4.32
N ALA A 169 2.43 15.72 -3.73
CA ALA A 169 2.72 14.40 -3.16
C ALA A 169 3.62 14.52 -1.92
N LEU A 170 3.80 13.43 -1.19
CA LEU A 170 4.78 13.32 -0.12
C LEU A 170 6.08 12.71 -0.63
N LEU A 171 7.17 13.41 -0.42
CA LEU A 171 8.53 12.94 -0.59
C LEU A 171 9.10 12.62 0.79
N PHE A 172 9.56 11.39 0.98
CA PHE A 172 10.32 10.96 2.14
C PHE A 172 11.78 10.77 1.74
N GLU A 173 12.68 11.33 2.51
CA GLU A 173 14.11 11.29 2.26
C GLU A 173 14.85 10.79 3.49
N LYS A 174 15.77 9.85 3.30
CA LYS A 174 16.61 9.34 4.39
C LYS A 174 17.91 10.10 4.46
N ARG A 175 18.19 10.70 5.62
CA ARG A 175 19.46 11.36 5.93
C ARG A 175 20.62 10.37 6.06
N GLY A 176 21.78 10.72 5.52
CA GLY A 176 23.04 10.01 5.71
C GLY A 176 23.62 9.37 4.44
N LYS A 177 24.68 8.56 4.61
CA LYS A 177 25.45 7.98 3.49
C LYS A 177 24.67 7.02 2.60
N ALA A 178 23.63 6.37 3.14
CA ALA A 178 22.74 5.50 2.37
C ALA A 178 21.45 6.27 2.05
N ALA A 179 21.59 7.42 1.40
CA ALA A 179 20.47 8.25 1.01
C ALA A 179 19.53 7.48 0.07
N GLY A 180 18.29 7.37 0.46
CA GLY A 180 17.20 6.84 -0.34
C GLY A 180 16.01 7.76 -0.20
N TRP A 181 15.15 7.76 -1.21
CA TRP A 181 13.93 8.54 -1.17
C TRP A 181 12.72 7.70 -1.63
N LEU A 182 11.56 8.07 -1.16
CA LEU A 182 10.28 7.51 -1.54
C LEU A 182 9.30 8.63 -1.86
N TYR A 183 8.75 8.58 -3.04
CA TYR A 183 7.72 9.50 -3.49
C TYR A 183 6.37 8.78 -3.49
N GLY A 184 5.41 9.31 -2.73
CA GLY A 184 4.06 8.76 -2.63
C GLY A 184 3.01 9.79 -3.04
N ARG A 185 2.09 9.39 -3.94
CA ARG A 185 1.01 10.25 -4.41
C ARG A 185 -0.31 9.48 -4.47
N LEU A 186 -1.37 10.07 -3.93
CA LEU A 186 -2.75 9.68 -4.21
C LEU A 186 -3.28 10.55 -5.36
N ILE A 187 -3.78 9.92 -6.41
CA ILE A 187 -4.39 10.61 -7.55
C ILE A 187 -5.89 10.36 -7.47
N SER A 188 -6.66 11.42 -7.32
CA SER A 188 -8.11 11.40 -7.23
C SER A 188 -8.71 12.59 -7.97
N LYS A 189 -10.01 12.55 -8.24
CA LYS A 189 -10.76 13.71 -8.77
C LYS A 189 -10.98 14.79 -7.71
N GLY A 190 -11.09 14.40 -6.44
CA GLY A 190 -11.26 15.31 -5.32
C GLY A 190 -9.94 15.86 -4.80
N GLN A 191 -10.04 16.83 -3.90
CA GLN A 191 -8.87 17.34 -3.19
C GLN A 191 -8.23 16.23 -2.36
N VAL A 192 -6.91 16.15 -2.38
CA VAL A 192 -6.14 15.19 -1.60
C VAL A 192 -5.46 15.88 -0.44
N ASN A 193 -5.70 15.37 0.75
CA ASN A 193 -5.05 15.78 1.98
C ASN A 193 -3.97 14.77 2.37
N TYR A 194 -2.80 15.25 2.78
CA TYR A 194 -1.65 14.43 3.14
C TYR A 194 -1.25 14.60 4.60
N CYS A 195 -0.70 13.56 5.19
CA CYS A 195 -0.08 13.59 6.51
C CYS A 195 1.11 12.64 6.55
N ALA A 196 2.28 13.14 6.95
CA ALA A 196 3.53 12.38 6.97
C ALA A 196 3.87 11.76 8.32
N ASP A 197 3.11 12.03 9.39
CA ASP A 197 3.32 11.48 10.73
C ASP A 197 2.20 10.52 11.13
N ARG A 198 2.58 9.34 11.60
CA ARG A 198 1.63 8.26 11.92
C ARG A 198 0.67 8.63 13.05
N LEU A 199 1.13 9.33 14.08
CA LEU A 199 0.26 9.72 15.21
C LEU A 199 -0.79 10.74 14.78
N LYS A 200 -0.42 11.64 13.87
CA LYS A 200 -1.35 12.63 13.30
C LYS A 200 -2.29 11.98 12.29
N ALA A 201 -1.79 11.07 11.43
CA ALA A 201 -2.58 10.43 10.40
C ALA A 201 -3.59 9.41 10.95
N LEU A 202 -3.17 8.57 11.90
CA LEU A 202 -4.01 7.49 12.45
C LEU A 202 -4.51 7.78 13.86
N GLY A 203 -3.72 8.45 14.67
CA GLY A 203 -3.92 8.50 16.13
C GLY A 203 -3.25 7.32 16.85
N ARG A 204 -3.24 7.38 18.16
CA ARG A 204 -2.63 6.36 19.01
C ARG A 204 -3.45 5.06 18.99
N LEU A 205 -2.78 3.95 18.68
CA LEU A 205 -3.37 2.60 18.66
C LEU A 205 -4.55 2.40 17.69
N LYS A 206 -4.81 3.34 16.79
CA LYS A 206 -5.88 3.22 15.80
C LYS A 206 -5.40 2.53 14.52
N THR A 207 -6.36 1.94 13.85
CA THR A 207 -6.20 1.34 12.51
C THR A 207 -6.52 2.37 11.43
N PRO A 208 -6.11 2.15 10.17
CA PRO A 208 -6.50 3.01 9.06
C PRO A 208 -8.01 3.21 8.95
N GLU A 209 -8.81 2.16 9.13
CA GLU A 209 -10.28 2.23 9.07
C GLU A 209 -10.85 3.11 10.20
N GLN A 210 -10.31 2.98 11.41
CA GLN A 210 -10.70 3.82 12.53
C GLN A 210 -10.27 5.29 12.35
N ALA A 211 -9.12 5.50 11.69
CA ALA A 211 -8.64 6.85 11.38
C ALA A 211 -9.53 7.54 10.34
N MET A 212 -10.07 6.79 9.37
CA MET A 212 -11.01 7.33 8.38
C MET A 212 -12.27 7.92 9.00
N MET A 213 -12.65 7.50 10.21
CA MET A 213 -13.81 8.02 10.94
C MET A 213 -13.55 9.38 11.62
N GLN A 214 -12.34 9.92 11.51
CA GLN A 214 -11.95 11.18 12.13
C GLN A 214 -11.41 12.15 11.09
N PRO A 215 -11.51 13.46 11.32
CA PRO A 215 -10.86 14.46 10.47
C PRO A 215 -9.36 14.15 10.37
N MET A 216 -8.81 14.22 9.18
CA MET A 216 -7.37 14.12 8.98
C MET A 216 -6.72 15.48 9.25
N LEU A 217 -5.74 15.49 10.12
CA LEU A 217 -4.93 16.68 10.34
C LEU A 217 -3.99 16.86 9.14
N GLN A 218 -4.11 18.01 8.49
CA GLN A 218 -3.20 18.42 7.44
C GLN A 218 -1.86 18.84 8.05
N THR A 219 -0.78 18.34 7.47
CA THR A 219 0.57 18.84 7.78
C THR A 219 1.09 19.54 6.54
N GLU A 220 1.13 20.86 6.58
CA GLU A 220 1.60 21.68 5.45
C GLU A 220 3.10 21.49 5.17
N ASN A 221 3.90 21.22 6.19
CA ASN A 221 5.33 20.87 6.06
C ASN A 221 5.69 19.87 7.16
N ALA A 222 5.79 18.62 6.81
CA ALA A 222 6.19 17.56 7.73
C ALA A 222 7.72 17.45 7.81
N GLU A 223 8.37 18.46 8.35
CA GLU A 223 9.79 18.38 8.66
C GLU A 223 10.01 17.37 9.80
N CYS A 224 10.85 16.37 9.57
CA CYS A 224 11.27 15.37 10.56
C CYS A 224 10.11 14.71 11.34
N PRO A 225 9.25 13.92 10.71
CA PRO A 225 8.20 13.20 11.43
C PRO A 225 8.82 12.21 12.44
N VAL A 226 8.29 12.16 13.66
CA VAL A 226 8.74 11.20 14.68
C VAL A 226 8.46 9.76 14.24
N LEU A 227 7.34 9.55 13.57
CA LEU A 227 6.92 8.27 13.00
C LEU A 227 6.61 8.43 11.51
N PRO A 228 7.61 8.31 10.60
CA PRO A 228 7.42 8.47 9.17
C PRO A 228 6.31 7.56 8.64
N TYR A 229 5.29 8.19 8.07
CA TYR A 229 4.08 7.53 7.64
C TYR A 229 3.49 8.22 6.41
N PHE A 230 3.09 7.46 5.43
CA PHE A 230 2.29 7.98 4.33
C PHE A 230 0.81 7.88 4.71
N GLY A 231 0.15 9.01 4.84
CA GLY A 231 -1.30 9.10 4.94
C GLY A 231 -1.81 10.05 3.88
N ALA A 232 -2.76 9.61 3.08
CA ALA A 232 -3.42 10.43 2.08
C ALA A 232 -4.92 10.12 2.06
N ARG A 233 -5.77 11.14 1.95
CA ARG A 233 -7.23 10.99 1.90
C ARG A 233 -7.83 11.92 0.87
N SER A 234 -8.88 11.45 0.20
CA SER A 234 -9.64 12.23 -0.77
C SER A 234 -11.11 11.86 -0.75
N GLU A 235 -11.97 12.86 -0.82
CA GLU A 235 -13.40 12.66 -1.06
C GLU A 235 -13.65 12.46 -2.56
N VAL A 236 -14.57 11.54 -2.87
CA VAL A 236 -14.98 11.20 -4.24
C VAL A 236 -16.49 11.16 -4.27
N THR A 237 -17.08 12.05 -5.05
CA THR A 237 -18.51 12.11 -5.35
C THR A 237 -18.82 11.47 -6.69
#